data_00dea8e5d73a2c72d4e45a8081d085e7
#
_entry.id   00dea8e5d73a2c72d4e45a8081d085e7
#
_cell.length_a   1.000
_cell.length_b   1.000
_cell.length_c   1.000
_cell.angle_alpha   90.00
_cell.angle_beta   90.00
_cell.angle_gamma   90.00
#
_symmetry.space_group_name_H-M   'P 1'
#
loop_
_entity.id
_entity.type
_entity.pdbx_description
1 polymer ?
#
loop_
_entity_poly.entity_id
_entity_poly.type
_entity_poly.pdbx_seq_one_letter_code
_entity_poly.pdbx_strand_id
1 'polypeptide(L)'
;MKTGSPSSPQTFLPDEAARFLSPGKPAGGRRRIPHLEILRAIQSPGRGIADIVEAYKREVLPARTRTIQLLGPKAPAQIIETLLGFEVKSQYKRIHCPDMVTARYVRLFSEFGCRTIRLPYDPTITARLITDFERTQEAIRRGVQELFPQDHDIRVYVLRRLYKHLRAQLKAAAKKVAAESTET
;
A
#
# COMPACT_ATOMS: atom_id res chain seq x y z
N MET A 1 -34.65 29.37 -13.74
CA MET A 1 -33.44 29.01 -12.96
C MET A 1 -33.61 27.59 -12.45
N LYS A 2 -32.93 26.62 -13.06
CA LYS A 2 -32.97 25.19 -12.63
C LYS A 2 -31.73 24.91 -11.82
N THR A 3 -31.91 24.65 -10.52
CA THR A 3 -30.86 24.22 -9.59
C THR A 3 -30.60 22.73 -9.83
N GLY A 4 -29.43 22.42 -10.39
CA GLY A 4 -28.97 21.04 -10.54
C GLY A 4 -28.47 20.49 -9.19
N SER A 5 -29.09 19.41 -8.72
CA SER A 5 -28.63 18.63 -7.59
C SER A 5 -27.31 17.93 -7.92
N PRO A 6 -26.34 17.87 -6.99
CA PRO A 6 -25.12 17.12 -7.20
C PRO A 6 -25.43 15.62 -7.10
N SER A 7 -25.08 14.89 -8.17
CA SER A 7 -25.13 13.43 -8.23
C SER A 7 -24.20 12.82 -7.20
N SER A 8 -24.74 12.05 -6.27
CA SER A 8 -23.97 11.20 -5.34
C SER A 8 -23.13 10.20 -6.12
N PRO A 9 -21.88 9.93 -5.72
CA PRO A 9 -21.08 8.87 -6.33
C PRO A 9 -21.70 7.52 -6.01
N GLN A 10 -22.27 6.86 -7.03
CA GLN A 10 -22.74 5.47 -6.91
C GLN A 10 -21.54 4.58 -6.68
N THR A 11 -21.47 3.99 -5.49
CA THR A 11 -20.53 2.93 -5.14
C THR A 11 -20.99 1.66 -5.87
N PHE A 12 -20.46 1.41 -7.04
CA PHE A 12 -20.65 0.15 -7.76
C PHE A 12 -19.84 -0.96 -7.05
N LEU A 13 -20.48 -1.73 -6.20
CA LEU A 13 -20.03 -3.07 -5.88
C LEU A 13 -20.43 -3.95 -7.07
N PRO A 14 -19.49 -4.62 -7.74
CA PRO A 14 -19.88 -5.58 -8.78
C PRO A 14 -20.74 -6.68 -8.16
N ASP A 15 -21.87 -6.97 -8.76
CA ASP A 15 -22.86 -8.01 -8.37
C ASP A 15 -22.21 -9.41 -8.19
N GLU A 16 -21.06 -9.62 -8.80
CA GLU A 16 -20.24 -10.82 -8.64
C GLU A 16 -19.66 -11.00 -7.23
N ALA A 17 -19.32 -9.91 -6.52
CA ALA A 17 -18.82 -10.03 -5.15
C ALA A 17 -19.92 -10.52 -4.18
N ALA A 18 -21.19 -10.19 -4.46
CA ALA A 18 -22.33 -10.61 -3.67
C ALA A 18 -22.63 -12.12 -3.80
N ARG A 19 -22.30 -12.75 -4.93
CA ARG A 19 -22.51 -14.19 -5.15
C ARG A 19 -21.62 -15.08 -4.28
N PHE A 20 -20.48 -14.57 -3.83
CA PHE A 20 -19.55 -15.30 -2.94
C PHE A 20 -19.92 -15.19 -1.45
N LEU A 21 -20.86 -14.31 -1.10
CA LEU A 21 -21.27 -14.02 0.28
C LEU A 21 -22.52 -14.79 0.73
N SER A 22 -23.08 -15.69 -0.09
CA SER A 22 -24.18 -16.53 0.33
C SER A 22 -23.76 -17.42 1.50
N PRO A 23 -24.46 -17.41 2.66
CA PRO A 23 -24.09 -18.18 3.83
C PRO A 23 -24.45 -19.66 3.64
N GLY A 24 -23.70 -20.36 2.78
CA GLY A 24 -23.68 -21.81 2.72
C GLY A 24 -22.93 -22.36 3.92
N LYS A 25 -23.53 -23.32 4.66
CA LYS A 25 -22.98 -24.01 5.84
C LYS A 25 -21.47 -24.27 5.73
N PRO A 26 -20.69 -24.06 6.80
CA PRO A 26 -19.25 -24.32 6.78
C PRO A 26 -18.97 -25.81 6.74
N ALA A 27 -18.77 -26.38 5.57
CA ALA A 27 -17.98 -27.58 5.43
C ALA A 27 -16.53 -27.22 5.73
N GLY A 28 -15.86 -27.91 6.64
CA GLY A 28 -14.56 -27.59 7.24
C GLY A 28 -13.33 -27.58 6.31
N GLY A 29 -13.44 -27.06 5.12
CA GLY A 29 -12.36 -26.78 4.20
C GLY A 29 -11.98 -25.31 4.30
N ARG A 30 -10.69 -24.99 4.52
CA ARG A 30 -10.16 -23.63 4.41
C ARG A 30 -10.59 -23.05 3.06
N ARG A 31 -11.56 -22.11 3.06
CA ARG A 31 -11.98 -21.40 1.85
C ARG A 31 -10.74 -20.79 1.20
N ARG A 32 -10.37 -21.29 0.02
CA ARG A 32 -9.40 -20.62 -0.84
C ARG A 32 -10.09 -19.38 -1.39
N ILE A 33 -9.90 -18.25 -0.72
CA ILE A 33 -10.35 -16.97 -1.25
C ILE A 33 -9.46 -16.66 -2.44
N PRO A 34 -10.00 -16.51 -3.66
CA PRO A 34 -9.21 -16.21 -4.84
C PRO A 34 -8.66 -14.79 -4.71
N HIS A 35 -7.41 -14.67 -4.27
CA HIS A 35 -6.77 -13.38 -4.01
C HIS A 35 -6.69 -12.47 -5.26
N LEU A 36 -6.72 -13.05 -6.46
CA LEU A 36 -6.74 -12.30 -7.72
C LEU A 36 -8.10 -11.63 -7.97
N GLU A 37 -9.20 -12.25 -7.58
CA GLU A 37 -10.55 -11.66 -7.69
C GLU A 37 -10.73 -10.52 -6.69
N ILE A 38 -10.19 -10.67 -5.48
CA ILE A 38 -10.17 -9.60 -4.48
C ILE A 38 -9.30 -8.44 -4.98
N LEU A 39 -8.15 -8.72 -5.58
CA LEU A 39 -7.32 -7.70 -6.22
C LEU A 39 -8.08 -6.96 -7.32
N ARG A 40 -8.80 -7.67 -8.18
CA ARG A 40 -9.63 -7.05 -9.24
C ARG A 40 -10.76 -6.20 -8.66
N ALA A 41 -11.43 -6.67 -7.60
CA ALA A 41 -12.51 -5.94 -6.95
C ALA A 41 -12.04 -4.66 -6.23
N ILE A 42 -10.80 -4.64 -5.71
CA ILE A 42 -10.20 -3.48 -5.04
C ILE A 42 -9.49 -2.54 -6.04
N GLN A 43 -9.10 -3.03 -7.20
CA GLN A 43 -8.52 -2.25 -8.30
C GLN A 43 -9.62 -1.53 -9.09
N SER A 44 -10.36 -0.64 -8.46
CA SER A 44 -11.07 0.39 -9.23
C SER A 44 -10.04 1.22 -10.00
N PRO A 45 -10.28 1.55 -11.30
CA PRO A 45 -9.36 2.34 -12.10
C PRO A 45 -9.02 3.64 -11.37
N GLY A 46 -7.74 3.85 -11.07
CA GLY A 46 -7.22 5.08 -10.49
C GLY A 46 -6.98 5.10 -8.97
N ARG A 47 -7.08 3.96 -8.21
CA ARG A 47 -6.84 3.96 -6.74
C ARG A 47 -6.40 2.61 -6.19
N GLY A 48 -5.41 1.95 -6.79
CA GLY A 48 -4.99 0.61 -6.37
C GLY A 48 -3.48 0.45 -6.16
N ILE A 49 -3.09 -0.76 -5.83
CA ILE A 49 -1.68 -1.16 -5.72
C ILE A 49 -0.88 -0.78 -6.96
N ALA A 50 -1.50 -0.88 -8.15
CA ALA A 50 -0.89 -0.51 -9.41
C ALA A 50 -0.46 0.96 -9.42
N ASP A 51 -1.25 1.87 -8.86
CA ASP A 51 -0.95 3.31 -8.84
C ASP A 51 0.29 3.61 -7.99
N ILE A 52 0.44 2.93 -6.83
CA ILE A 52 1.64 3.03 -6.00
C ILE A 52 2.87 2.57 -6.78
N VAL A 53 2.75 1.44 -7.48
CA VAL A 53 3.88 0.87 -8.24
C VAL A 53 4.25 1.76 -9.42
N GLU A 54 3.28 2.26 -10.17
CA GLU A 54 3.54 3.13 -11.33
C GLU A 54 4.10 4.49 -10.90
N ALA A 55 3.56 5.11 -9.84
CA ALA A 55 4.12 6.35 -9.30
C ALA A 55 5.55 6.13 -8.76
N TYR A 56 5.81 4.99 -8.10
CA TYR A 56 7.15 4.62 -7.64
C TYR A 56 8.13 4.45 -8.81
N LYS A 57 7.71 3.80 -9.90
CA LYS A 57 8.53 3.64 -11.12
C LYS A 57 8.84 4.99 -11.76
N ARG A 58 7.82 5.83 -11.90
CA ARG A 58 7.94 7.10 -12.60
C ARG A 58 8.78 8.13 -11.85
N GLU A 59 8.69 8.18 -10.53
CA GLU A 59 9.24 9.27 -9.74
C GLU A 59 10.39 8.87 -8.82
N VAL A 60 10.35 7.67 -8.23
CA VAL A 60 11.38 7.24 -7.27
C VAL A 60 12.55 6.55 -7.96
N LEU A 61 12.27 5.63 -8.89
CA LEU A 61 13.34 4.84 -9.50
C LEU A 61 14.32 5.65 -10.37
N PRO A 62 13.89 6.67 -11.13
CA PRO A 62 14.82 7.52 -11.90
C PRO A 62 15.60 8.51 -11.05
N ALA A 63 15.10 8.83 -9.85
CA ALA A 63 15.72 9.81 -8.96
C ALA A 63 16.98 9.25 -8.28
N ARG A 64 17.87 10.15 -7.88
CA ARG A 64 18.98 9.80 -6.99
C ARG A 64 18.40 9.39 -5.62
N THR A 65 18.65 8.15 -5.21
CA THR A 65 18.08 7.58 -4.00
C THR A 65 19.13 6.96 -3.10
N ARG A 66 18.83 6.90 -1.80
CA ARG A 66 19.53 6.02 -0.84
C ARG A 66 18.64 4.83 -0.47
N THR A 67 19.26 3.71 -0.18
CA THR A 67 18.54 2.51 0.29
C THR A 67 18.44 2.52 1.80
N ILE A 68 17.22 2.37 2.31
CA ILE A 68 16.95 2.22 3.74
C ILE A 68 16.52 0.78 4.01
N GLN A 69 17.14 0.17 5.03
CA GLN A 69 16.77 -1.15 5.53
C GLN A 69 15.62 -1.06 6.52
N LEU A 70 14.53 -1.78 6.28
CA LEU A 70 13.38 -1.92 7.16
C LEU A 70 13.35 -3.33 7.77
N LEU A 71 12.52 -3.56 8.81
CA LEU A 71 12.39 -4.88 9.44
C LEU A 71 11.48 -5.86 8.69
N GLY A 72 10.73 -5.36 7.72
CA GLY A 72 9.72 -6.18 7.03
C GLY A 72 8.40 -6.30 7.82
N PRO A 73 7.58 -7.34 7.56
CA PRO A 73 6.14 -7.32 7.88
C PRO A 73 5.76 -7.58 9.35
N LYS A 74 6.68 -7.55 10.30
CA LYS A 74 6.42 -8.10 11.65
C LYS A 74 5.94 -7.12 12.71
N ALA A 75 5.96 -5.80 12.47
CA ALA A 75 5.60 -4.85 13.50
C ALA A 75 4.97 -3.57 12.95
N PRO A 76 3.98 -3.01 13.66
CA PRO A 76 3.50 -1.67 13.38
C PRO A 76 4.64 -0.67 13.55
N ALA A 77 4.72 0.28 12.63
CA ALA A 77 5.69 1.35 12.69
C ALA A 77 5.03 2.61 13.29
N GLN A 78 5.73 3.23 14.23
CA GLN A 78 5.29 4.47 14.88
C GLN A 78 6.26 5.59 14.54
N ILE A 79 5.75 6.79 14.30
CA ILE A 79 6.56 8.00 14.19
C ILE A 79 6.67 8.60 15.58
N ILE A 80 7.89 8.92 15.98
CA ILE A 80 8.22 9.58 17.24
C ILE A 80 8.95 10.88 16.89
N GLU A 81 8.46 11.98 17.44
CA GLU A 81 9.15 13.26 17.37
C GLU A 81 10.28 13.30 18.40
N THR A 82 11.43 13.78 18.00
CA THR A 82 12.64 13.90 18.83
C THR A 82 13.25 15.29 18.69
N LEU A 83 14.19 15.64 19.53
CA LEU A 83 14.90 16.92 19.44
C LEU A 83 15.69 17.09 18.12
N LEU A 84 16.01 15.99 17.45
CA LEU A 84 16.80 16.02 16.20
C LEU A 84 15.95 15.74 14.95
N GLY A 85 14.63 15.85 15.04
CA GLY A 85 13.69 15.55 13.95
C GLY A 85 12.75 14.40 14.30
N PHE A 86 12.58 13.44 13.38
CA PHE A 86 11.63 12.35 13.54
C PHE A 86 12.32 10.99 13.49
N GLU A 87 11.79 10.03 14.23
CA GLU A 87 12.20 8.64 14.17
C GLU A 87 11.02 7.75 13.82
N VAL A 88 11.24 6.79 12.92
CA VAL A 88 10.31 5.69 12.70
C VAL A 88 10.78 4.50 13.49
N LYS A 89 10.02 4.18 14.55
CA LYS A 89 10.27 3.03 15.43
C LYS A 89 9.46 1.83 14.95
N SER A 90 10.13 0.72 14.72
CA SER A 90 9.51 -0.57 14.42
C SER A 90 10.22 -1.67 15.19
N GLN A 91 9.58 -2.24 16.22
CA GLN A 91 10.20 -3.17 17.19
C GLN A 91 11.51 -2.63 17.78
N TYR A 92 12.63 -3.22 17.37
CA TYR A 92 13.98 -2.88 17.88
C TYR A 92 14.70 -1.84 17.04
N LYS A 93 14.13 -1.49 15.86
CA LYS A 93 14.78 -0.59 14.92
C LYS A 93 14.21 0.79 15.01
N ARG A 94 15.11 1.77 15.06
CA ARG A 94 14.78 3.18 14.91
C ARG A 94 15.45 3.70 13.65
N ILE A 95 14.72 4.45 12.85
CA ILE A 95 15.19 5.04 11.60
C ILE A 95 15.02 6.53 11.74
N HIS A 96 16.13 7.24 11.78
CA HIS A 96 16.11 8.69 11.83
C HIS A 96 15.65 9.29 10.48
N CYS A 97 14.73 10.23 10.55
CA CYS A 97 14.16 10.95 9.44
C CYS A 97 14.28 12.46 9.69
N PRO A 98 14.79 13.24 8.72
CA PRO A 98 15.02 14.67 8.92
C PRO A 98 13.72 15.46 9.05
N ASP A 99 12.64 14.98 8.47
CA ASP A 99 11.35 15.64 8.41
C ASP A 99 10.18 14.66 8.53
N MET A 100 8.99 15.17 8.81
CA MET A 100 7.75 14.39 8.97
C MET A 100 7.35 13.66 7.70
N VAL A 101 7.59 14.24 6.53
CA VAL A 101 7.22 13.66 5.24
C VAL A 101 8.03 12.40 4.99
N THR A 102 9.34 12.47 5.22
CA THR A 102 10.24 11.31 5.17
C THR A 102 9.83 10.24 6.18
N ALA A 103 9.47 10.63 7.39
CA ALA A 103 9.02 9.69 8.42
C ALA A 103 7.72 8.98 8.01
N ARG A 104 6.75 9.69 7.44
CA ARG A 104 5.51 9.11 6.91
C ARG A 104 5.81 8.13 5.77
N TYR A 105 6.70 8.48 4.85
CA TYR A 105 7.11 7.61 3.75
C TYR A 105 7.75 6.30 4.26
N VAL A 106 8.70 6.40 5.19
CA VAL A 106 9.35 5.23 5.81
C VAL A 106 8.35 4.37 6.56
N ARG A 107 7.45 4.98 7.36
CA ARG A 107 6.37 4.28 8.07
C ARG A 107 5.48 3.50 7.11
N LEU A 108 5.00 4.15 6.05
CA LEU A 108 4.10 3.54 5.08
C LEU A 108 4.69 2.26 4.45
N PHE A 109 5.93 2.33 3.98
CA PHE A 109 6.60 1.15 3.41
C PHE A 109 6.93 0.08 4.46
N SER A 110 7.16 0.46 5.72
CA SER A 110 7.25 -0.47 6.83
C SER A 110 5.93 -1.22 7.05
N GLU A 111 4.79 -0.51 7.01
CA GLU A 111 3.45 -1.09 7.13
C GLU A 111 3.10 -2.00 5.94
N PHE A 112 3.57 -1.70 4.73
CA PHE A 112 3.51 -2.63 3.60
C PHE A 112 4.39 -3.86 3.80
N GLY A 113 5.27 -3.85 4.81
CA GLY A 113 6.18 -4.94 5.15
C GLY A 113 7.37 -5.05 4.19
N CYS A 114 7.79 -3.96 3.59
CA CYS A 114 9.01 -3.90 2.80
C CYS A 114 10.24 -4.16 3.69
N ARG A 115 11.26 -4.86 3.16
CA ARG A 115 12.54 -5.04 3.85
C ARG A 115 13.54 -3.95 3.52
N THR A 116 13.39 -3.38 2.35
CA THR A 116 14.22 -2.29 1.84
C THR A 116 13.35 -1.32 1.08
N ILE A 117 13.68 -0.05 1.13
CA ILE A 117 13.07 0.99 0.31
C ILE A 117 14.14 1.88 -0.30
N ARG A 118 13.84 2.47 -1.44
CA ARG A 118 14.61 3.58 -1.99
C ARG A 118 13.98 4.89 -1.52
N LEU A 119 14.75 5.73 -0.87
CA LEU A 119 14.34 7.05 -0.44
C LEU A 119 15.03 8.10 -1.34
N PRO A 120 14.27 8.92 -2.06
CA PRO A 120 14.84 10.02 -2.83
C PRO A 120 15.63 10.99 -1.93
N TYR A 121 16.74 11.52 -2.46
CA TYR A 121 17.45 12.61 -1.79
C TYR A 121 16.67 13.92 -1.88
N ASP A 122 15.88 14.09 -2.94
CA ASP A 122 14.99 15.23 -3.10
C ASP A 122 13.68 15.00 -2.30
N PRO A 123 13.45 15.78 -1.22
CA PRO A 123 12.28 15.64 -0.37
C PRO A 123 10.97 16.03 -1.09
N THR A 124 11.05 16.80 -2.17
CA THR A 124 9.87 17.23 -2.93
C THR A 124 9.18 16.04 -3.61
N ILE A 125 9.95 15.05 -4.07
CA ILE A 125 9.43 13.81 -4.64
C ILE A 125 8.63 13.05 -3.57
N THR A 126 9.22 12.90 -2.39
CA THR A 126 8.57 12.22 -1.27
C THR A 126 7.29 12.95 -0.83
N ALA A 127 7.33 14.29 -0.78
CA ALA A 127 6.19 15.13 -0.39
C ALA A 127 5.00 14.98 -1.36
N ARG A 128 5.27 14.92 -2.66
CA ARG A 128 4.21 14.70 -3.67
C ARG A 128 3.57 13.32 -3.55
N LEU A 129 4.38 12.29 -3.33
CA LEU A 129 3.92 10.91 -3.37
C LEU A 129 3.21 10.47 -2.10
N ILE A 130 3.66 10.95 -0.92
CA ILE A 130 3.23 10.36 0.34
C ILE A 130 1.72 10.48 0.58
N THR A 131 1.13 11.62 0.27
CA THR A 131 -0.31 11.86 0.46
C THR A 131 -1.16 10.90 -0.39
N ASP A 132 -0.77 10.69 -1.64
CA ASP A 132 -1.48 9.79 -2.54
C ASP A 132 -1.27 8.32 -2.15
N PHE A 133 -0.09 7.95 -1.69
CA PHE A 133 0.20 6.61 -1.21
C PHE A 133 -0.57 6.28 0.06
N GLU A 134 -0.65 7.19 1.02
CA GLU A 134 -1.45 7.01 2.25
C GLU A 134 -2.95 6.93 1.94
N ARG A 135 -3.44 7.78 1.03
CA ARG A 135 -4.83 7.72 0.56
C ARG A 135 -5.15 6.39 -0.12
N THR A 136 -4.23 5.89 -0.92
CA THR A 136 -4.37 4.58 -1.58
C THR A 136 -4.33 3.45 -0.57
N GLN A 137 -3.44 3.49 0.42
CA GLN A 137 -3.40 2.51 1.50
C GLN A 137 -4.72 2.47 2.27
N GLU A 138 -5.25 3.64 2.62
CA GLU A 138 -6.52 3.76 3.34
C GLU A 138 -7.69 3.23 2.50
N ALA A 139 -7.72 3.53 1.19
CA ALA A 139 -8.72 2.99 0.28
C ALA A 139 -8.67 1.46 0.20
N ILE A 140 -7.47 0.86 0.16
CA ILE A 140 -7.29 -0.60 0.20
C ILE A 140 -7.84 -1.16 1.52
N ARG A 141 -7.50 -0.56 2.65
CA ARG A 141 -7.97 -1.02 3.98
C ARG A 141 -9.48 -0.94 4.09
N ARG A 142 -10.07 0.18 3.64
CA ARG A 142 -11.53 0.39 3.63
C ARG A 142 -12.23 -0.61 2.73
N GLY A 143 -11.76 -0.83 1.50
CA GLY A 143 -12.34 -1.84 0.60
C GLY A 143 -12.30 -3.24 1.18
N VAL A 144 -11.22 -3.64 1.85
CA VAL A 144 -11.14 -4.93 2.54
C VAL A 144 -12.10 -4.99 3.73
N GLN A 145 -12.28 -3.89 4.47
CA GLN A 145 -13.24 -3.79 5.57
C GLN A 145 -14.69 -3.92 5.10
N GLU A 146 -15.03 -3.29 3.99
CA GLU A 146 -16.37 -3.34 3.37
C GLU A 146 -16.70 -4.74 2.85
N LEU A 147 -15.71 -5.43 2.25
CA LEU A 147 -15.89 -6.80 1.76
C LEU A 147 -16.02 -7.85 2.87
N PHE A 148 -15.36 -7.63 4.01
CA PHE A 148 -15.32 -8.58 5.12
C PHE A 148 -15.59 -7.90 6.47
N PRO A 149 -16.79 -7.32 6.67
CA PRO A 149 -17.08 -6.49 7.85
C PRO A 149 -17.00 -7.27 9.17
N GLN A 150 -17.38 -8.55 9.17
CA GLN A 150 -17.48 -9.37 10.37
C GLN A 150 -16.26 -10.27 10.61
N ASP A 151 -15.37 -10.42 9.65
CA ASP A 151 -14.27 -11.40 9.72
C ASP A 151 -12.90 -10.73 9.77
N HIS A 152 -12.41 -10.52 10.99
CA HIS A 152 -11.10 -9.90 11.24
C HIS A 152 -9.96 -10.73 10.63
N ASP A 153 -9.98 -12.04 10.78
CA ASP A 153 -8.90 -12.92 10.33
C ASP A 153 -8.79 -12.95 8.81
N ILE A 154 -9.94 -12.97 8.13
CA ILE A 154 -9.97 -12.86 6.68
C ILE A 154 -9.41 -11.50 6.24
N ARG A 155 -9.80 -10.39 6.86
CA ARG A 155 -9.24 -9.06 6.54
C ARG A 155 -7.72 -9.03 6.67
N VAL A 156 -7.18 -9.54 7.78
CA VAL A 156 -5.74 -9.61 8.00
C VAL A 156 -5.05 -10.48 6.95
N TYR A 157 -5.63 -11.63 6.61
CA TYR A 157 -5.10 -12.52 5.58
C TYR A 157 -5.08 -11.84 4.21
N VAL A 158 -6.19 -11.21 3.80
CA VAL A 158 -6.30 -10.51 2.52
C VAL A 158 -5.30 -9.37 2.43
N LEU A 159 -5.22 -8.50 3.43
CA LEU A 159 -4.25 -7.41 3.46
C LEU A 159 -2.79 -7.91 3.35
N ARG A 160 -2.45 -9.00 4.05
CA ARG A 160 -1.11 -9.62 3.95
C ARG A 160 -0.82 -10.09 2.53
N ARG A 161 -1.80 -10.65 1.83
CA ARG A 161 -1.66 -11.08 0.43
C ARG A 161 -1.50 -9.90 -0.53
N LEU A 162 -2.32 -8.86 -0.38
CA LEU A 162 -2.23 -7.63 -1.15
C LEU A 162 -0.85 -6.97 -1.00
N TYR A 163 -0.38 -6.81 0.24
CA TYR A 163 0.95 -6.22 0.50
C TYR A 163 2.09 -7.13 0.03
N LYS A 164 1.93 -8.46 0.06
CA LYS A 164 2.90 -9.37 -0.56
C LYS A 164 3.00 -9.13 -2.07
N HIS A 165 1.88 -8.95 -2.73
CA HIS A 165 1.84 -8.65 -4.17
C HIS A 165 2.49 -7.30 -4.48
N LEU A 166 2.13 -6.24 -3.75
CA LEU A 166 2.75 -4.92 -3.87
C LEU A 166 4.29 -5.01 -3.75
N ARG A 167 4.80 -5.68 -2.71
CA ARG A 167 6.25 -5.85 -2.53
C ARG A 167 6.91 -6.57 -3.69
N ALA A 168 6.27 -7.59 -4.25
CA ALA A 168 6.80 -8.32 -5.41
C ALA A 168 6.90 -7.41 -6.63
N GLN A 169 5.88 -6.59 -6.90
CA GLN A 169 5.87 -5.63 -8.01
C GLN A 169 6.92 -4.53 -7.82
N LEU A 170 7.04 -3.94 -6.62
CA LEU A 170 8.07 -2.94 -6.32
C LEU A 170 9.50 -3.50 -6.51
N LYS A 171 9.72 -4.75 -6.06
CA LYS A 171 11.01 -5.43 -6.24
C LYS A 171 11.32 -5.71 -7.72
N ALA A 172 10.33 -6.15 -8.49
CA ALA A 172 10.47 -6.38 -9.92
C ALA A 172 10.79 -5.09 -10.67
N ALA A 173 10.08 -4.00 -10.36
CA ALA A 173 10.34 -2.68 -10.92
C ALA A 173 11.77 -2.19 -10.64
N ALA A 174 12.22 -2.31 -9.38
CA ALA A 174 13.58 -1.91 -9.00
C ALA A 174 14.67 -2.73 -9.69
N LYS A 175 14.43 -4.04 -9.94
CA LYS A 175 15.35 -4.89 -10.68
C LYS A 175 15.47 -4.50 -12.15
N LYS A 176 14.34 -4.19 -12.79
CA LYS A 176 14.30 -3.80 -14.20
C LYS A 176 15.15 -2.56 -14.44
N VAL A 177 14.98 -1.51 -13.65
CA VAL A 177 15.76 -0.27 -13.77
C VAL A 177 17.25 -0.51 -13.50
N ALA A 178 17.60 -1.39 -12.55
CA ALA A 178 19.00 -1.71 -12.29
C ALA A 178 19.66 -2.46 -13.48
N ALA A 179 18.93 -3.33 -14.17
CA ALA A 179 19.43 -4.02 -15.36
C ALA A 179 19.65 -3.04 -16.52
N GLU A 180 18.69 -2.16 -16.79
CA GLU A 180 18.77 -1.13 -17.84
C GLU A 180 19.95 -0.15 -17.62
N SER A 181 20.30 0.13 -16.35
CA SER A 181 21.43 1.03 -16.00
C SER A 181 22.80 0.35 -16.15
N THR A 182 22.88 -0.96 -16.34
CA THR A 182 24.14 -1.69 -16.47
C THR A 182 24.52 -1.92 -17.94
N GLU A 183 23.57 -1.74 -18.86
CA GLU A 183 23.75 -1.93 -20.30
C GLU A 183 24.14 -0.64 -21.03
N THR A 184 24.21 0.50 -20.32
CA THR A 184 24.63 1.82 -20.84
C THR A 184 26.02 2.20 -20.35
#